data_ad467def6d0bd4d1d263a3293d025986
#
_entry.id   ad467def6d0bd4d1d263a3293d025986
#
_cell.length_a   1.000
_cell.length_b   1.000
_cell.length_c   1.000
_cell.angle_alpha   90.00
_cell.angle_beta   90.00
_cell.angle_gamma   90.00
#
_symmetry.space_group_name_H-M   'P 1'
#
loop_
_entity.id
_entity.type
_entity.pdbx_description
1 polymer ?
#
loop_
_entity_poly.entity_id
_entity_poly.type
_entity_poly.pdbx_seq_one_letter_code
_entity_poly.pdbx_strand_id
1 'polypeptide(L)'
;MRKAGILILLLALSFGAHAWMEGRAPELKSTPAKLSVLSKKNIKWFVEDVKSDSEFVSKYSEGVGVDLNDDGYKDFVFIIPWMGNGLNAIGYNAHFIVSDGKGGRVENIIAGYGIEISDIVNINDKIYFRHSAFFRSFEKSQHNHWVFQIYSFDTNGIMRCANADIGESFPAATIFYSNPKFKAIELTDADRRKIAQETKPKTQVFKP
;
A
#
# COMPACT_ATOMS: atom_id res chain seq x y z
N MET A 1 23.25 -30.73 -7.46
CA MET A 1 22.46 -30.01 -8.45
C MET A 1 20.95 -29.86 -8.09
N ARG A 2 20.52 -29.86 -6.82
CA ARG A 2 19.09 -29.76 -6.42
C ARG A 2 18.69 -28.43 -5.78
N LYS A 3 19.63 -27.51 -5.54
CA LYS A 3 19.33 -26.20 -4.87
C LYS A 3 18.97 -25.06 -5.81
N ALA A 4 19.29 -25.13 -7.09
CA ALA A 4 18.97 -24.08 -8.06
C ALA A 4 17.49 -24.07 -8.50
N GLY A 5 16.84 -25.23 -8.51
CA GLY A 5 15.44 -25.33 -8.95
C GLY A 5 14.42 -24.71 -7.98
N ILE A 6 14.72 -24.70 -6.68
CA ILE A 6 13.81 -24.13 -5.66
C ILE A 6 13.87 -22.58 -5.68
N LEU A 7 15.03 -22.02 -5.95
CA LEU A 7 15.19 -20.55 -6.01
C LEU A 7 14.46 -19.96 -7.22
N ILE A 8 14.51 -20.64 -8.36
CA ILE A 8 13.79 -20.21 -9.57
C ILE A 8 12.28 -20.31 -9.39
N LEU A 9 11.78 -21.32 -8.65
CA LEU A 9 10.35 -21.47 -8.41
C LEU A 9 9.83 -20.39 -7.45
N LEU A 10 10.60 -20.01 -6.43
CA LEU A 10 10.23 -18.92 -5.51
C LEU A 10 10.26 -17.55 -6.19
N LEU A 11 11.23 -17.28 -7.07
CA LEU A 11 11.26 -16.08 -7.90
C LEU A 11 10.10 -16.06 -8.90
N ALA A 12 9.76 -17.18 -9.52
CA ALA A 12 8.62 -17.26 -10.45
C ALA A 12 7.27 -17.05 -9.73
N LEU A 13 7.14 -17.47 -8.47
CA LEU A 13 5.93 -17.25 -7.67
C LEU A 13 5.79 -15.78 -7.24
N SER A 14 6.89 -15.10 -6.94
CA SER A 14 6.86 -13.66 -6.65
C SER A 14 6.56 -12.82 -7.89
N PHE A 15 7.18 -13.12 -9.03
CA PHE A 15 6.85 -12.48 -10.32
C PHE A 15 5.42 -12.78 -10.78
N GLY A 16 4.90 -13.98 -10.53
CA GLY A 16 3.53 -14.36 -10.86
C GLY A 16 2.48 -13.60 -10.07
N ALA A 17 2.71 -13.33 -8.79
CA ALA A 17 1.82 -12.54 -7.95
C ALA A 17 1.80 -11.06 -8.38
N HIS A 18 2.96 -10.49 -8.71
CA HIS A 18 3.13 -9.13 -9.23
C HIS A 18 2.41 -8.91 -10.54
N ALA A 19 2.76 -9.69 -11.57
CA ALA A 19 2.11 -9.61 -12.88
C ALA A 19 0.58 -9.81 -12.79
N TRP A 20 0.13 -10.52 -11.75
CA TRP A 20 -1.28 -10.80 -11.52
C TRP A 20 -2.03 -9.58 -10.95
N MET A 21 -1.37 -8.76 -10.14
CA MET A 21 -1.94 -7.51 -9.60
C MET A 21 -1.78 -6.33 -10.55
N GLU A 22 -0.65 -6.16 -11.20
CA GLU A 22 -0.40 -5.07 -12.16
C GLU A 22 -1.37 -5.09 -13.34
N GLY A 23 -1.70 -6.28 -13.86
CA GLY A 23 -2.67 -6.43 -14.97
C GLY A 23 -4.12 -6.10 -14.59
N ARG A 24 -4.41 -5.70 -13.33
CA ARG A 24 -5.77 -5.48 -12.81
C ARG A 24 -6.02 -4.09 -12.24
N ALA A 25 -4.97 -3.31 -12.00
CA ALA A 25 -5.12 -1.93 -11.59
C ALA A 25 -5.58 -1.06 -12.77
N PRO A 26 -6.37 -0.01 -12.54
CA PRO A 26 -6.61 0.98 -13.57
C PRO A 26 -5.30 1.64 -13.97
N GLU A 27 -5.18 1.95 -15.26
CA GLU A 27 -4.00 2.66 -15.77
C GLU A 27 -3.89 4.02 -15.08
N LEU A 28 -2.73 4.27 -14.48
CA LEU A 28 -2.42 5.49 -13.78
C LEU A 28 -1.17 6.12 -14.42
N LYS A 29 -1.35 7.30 -15.01
CA LYS A 29 -0.20 8.08 -15.52
C LYS A 29 0.62 8.60 -14.35
N SER A 30 1.67 7.88 -14.00
CA SER A 30 2.55 8.21 -12.89
C SER A 30 4.01 7.91 -13.24
N THR A 31 4.92 8.53 -12.49
CA THR A 31 6.33 8.19 -12.50
C THR A 31 6.73 7.64 -11.13
N PRO A 32 7.78 6.80 -11.04
CA PRO A 32 8.30 6.38 -9.75
C PRO A 32 8.69 7.59 -8.89
N ALA A 33 8.35 7.56 -7.62
CA ALA A 33 8.78 8.59 -6.69
C ALA A 33 10.31 8.51 -6.45
N LYS A 34 10.94 9.64 -6.17
CA LYS A 34 12.35 9.68 -5.78
C LYS A 34 12.49 9.24 -4.34
N LEU A 35 12.89 7.99 -4.13
CA LEU A 35 12.97 7.36 -2.82
C LEU A 35 14.43 7.20 -2.37
N SER A 36 14.69 7.38 -1.08
CA SER A 36 15.96 7.03 -0.46
C SER A 36 15.80 5.75 0.37
N VAL A 37 16.42 4.66 -0.07
CA VAL A 37 16.36 3.36 0.63
C VAL A 37 16.97 3.49 2.03
N LEU A 38 16.28 3.00 3.04
CA LEU A 38 16.77 2.98 4.42
C LEU A 38 17.71 1.79 4.63
N SER A 39 18.67 1.98 5.54
CA SER A 39 19.55 0.89 5.93
C SER A 39 18.80 -0.23 6.64
N LYS A 40 19.27 -1.48 6.51
CA LYS A 40 18.70 -2.62 7.23
C LYS A 40 18.69 -2.41 8.76
N LYS A 41 19.65 -1.64 9.29
CA LYS A 41 19.70 -1.28 10.72
C LYS A 41 18.50 -0.42 11.12
N ASN A 42 18.13 0.57 10.29
CA ASN A 42 16.99 1.44 10.58
C ASN A 42 15.67 0.67 10.45
N ILE A 43 15.55 -0.21 9.45
CA ILE A 43 14.37 -1.06 9.28
C ILE A 43 14.23 -2.01 10.49
N LYS A 44 15.31 -2.65 10.90
CA LYS A 44 15.33 -3.56 12.06
C LYS A 44 14.91 -2.84 13.33
N TRP A 45 15.45 -1.64 13.57
CA TRP A 45 15.07 -0.82 14.73
C TRP A 45 13.57 -0.54 14.76
N PHE A 46 12.98 -0.13 13.63
CA PHE A 46 11.54 0.13 13.54
C PHE A 46 10.71 -1.15 13.75
N VAL A 47 11.12 -2.27 13.17
CA VAL A 47 10.43 -3.58 13.34
C VAL A 47 10.44 -4.03 14.80
N GLU A 48 11.57 -3.84 15.53
CA GLU A 48 11.68 -4.15 16.95
C GLU A 48 10.76 -3.25 17.79
N ASP A 49 10.63 -1.97 17.44
CA ASP A 49 9.76 -1.01 18.15
C ASP A 49 8.26 -1.38 18.00
N VAL A 50 7.83 -1.82 16.82
CA VAL A 50 6.46 -2.31 16.59
C VAL A 50 6.20 -3.72 17.13
N LYS A 51 7.14 -4.28 17.91
CA LYS A 51 7.04 -5.58 18.60
C LYS A 51 6.77 -6.77 17.68
N SER A 52 7.41 -6.79 16.53
CA SER A 52 7.31 -7.89 15.59
C SER A 52 8.57 -8.75 15.63
N ASP A 53 8.62 -9.73 16.53
CA ASP A 53 9.80 -10.54 16.86
C ASP A 53 10.14 -11.65 15.86
N SER A 54 9.48 -11.72 14.71
CA SER A 54 9.77 -12.82 13.80
C SER A 54 10.93 -12.49 12.85
N GLU A 55 11.87 -13.44 12.71
CA GLU A 55 12.93 -13.37 11.69
C GLU A 55 12.37 -13.15 10.29
N PHE A 56 11.20 -13.70 9.99
CA PHE A 56 10.48 -13.49 8.74
C PHE A 56 10.15 -12.00 8.54
N VAL A 57 9.56 -11.34 9.53
CA VAL A 57 9.19 -9.92 9.45
C VAL A 57 10.43 -9.07 9.21
N SER A 58 11.49 -9.27 10.00
CA SER A 58 12.75 -8.52 9.85
C SER A 58 13.40 -8.72 8.47
N LYS A 59 13.30 -9.92 7.90
CA LYS A 59 13.89 -10.26 6.59
C LYS A 59 13.15 -9.62 5.41
N TYR A 60 11.83 -9.53 5.48
CA TYR A 60 10.97 -9.09 4.36
C TYR A 60 10.39 -7.69 4.56
N SER A 61 10.75 -7.00 5.63
CA SER A 61 10.39 -5.60 5.80
C SER A 61 11.24 -4.70 4.91
N GLU A 62 10.61 -3.69 4.35
CA GLU A 62 11.24 -2.66 3.52
C GLU A 62 11.05 -1.29 4.15
N GLY A 63 11.94 -0.35 3.81
CA GLY A 63 11.83 1.02 4.30
C GLY A 63 12.50 2.02 3.38
N VAL A 64 11.83 3.16 3.21
CA VAL A 64 12.32 4.28 2.40
C VAL A 64 12.08 5.62 3.09
N GLY A 65 12.87 6.60 2.69
CA GLY A 65 12.64 8.00 3.04
C GLY A 65 12.22 8.79 1.80
N VAL A 66 11.22 9.64 1.97
CA VAL A 66 10.62 10.47 0.93
C VAL A 66 9.95 11.68 1.62
N ASP A 67 9.76 12.78 0.93
CA ASP A 67 8.90 13.87 1.38
C ASP A 67 7.48 13.59 0.85
N LEU A 68 6.57 13.18 1.73
CA LEU A 68 5.23 12.71 1.36
C LEU A 68 4.20 13.84 1.24
N ASN A 69 4.40 14.92 1.98
CA ASN A 69 3.45 16.03 2.10
C ASN A 69 4.00 17.37 1.57
N ASP A 70 5.18 17.33 0.92
CA ASP A 70 5.85 18.46 0.29
C ASP A 70 6.14 19.61 1.30
N ASP A 71 6.53 19.24 2.53
CA ASP A 71 6.89 20.18 3.59
C ASP A 71 8.40 20.45 3.70
N GLY A 72 9.20 19.78 2.86
CA GLY A 72 10.66 19.87 2.83
C GLY A 72 11.37 18.99 3.86
N TYR A 73 10.63 18.30 4.72
CA TYR A 73 11.18 17.34 5.67
C TYR A 73 11.11 15.93 5.12
N LYS A 74 12.07 15.12 5.53
CA LYS A 74 12.12 13.72 5.16
C LYS A 74 11.18 12.90 6.02
N ASP A 75 10.22 12.25 5.39
CA ASP A 75 9.33 11.26 5.98
C ASP A 75 9.86 9.86 5.79
N PHE A 76 9.23 8.89 6.46
CA PHE A 76 9.63 7.49 6.39
C PHE A 76 8.43 6.60 6.10
N VAL A 77 8.64 5.62 5.24
CA VAL A 77 7.67 4.57 4.96
C VAL A 77 8.31 3.23 5.28
N PHE A 78 7.59 2.41 6.04
CA PHE A 78 7.97 1.04 6.33
C PHE A 78 6.85 0.11 5.88
N ILE A 79 7.20 -0.93 5.12
CA ILE A 79 6.28 -1.98 4.70
C ILE A 79 6.64 -3.24 5.46
N ILE A 80 5.73 -3.67 6.32
CA ILE A 80 5.93 -4.78 7.25
C ILE A 80 4.97 -5.91 6.89
N PRO A 81 5.49 -7.10 6.53
CA PRO A 81 4.64 -8.25 6.25
C PRO A 81 4.02 -8.80 7.53
N TRP A 82 2.81 -9.31 7.41
CA TRP A 82 2.16 -10.10 8.43
C TRP A 82 1.59 -11.40 7.85
N MET A 83 1.63 -12.46 8.64
CA MET A 83 1.09 -13.76 8.23
C MET A 83 -0.44 -13.75 8.41
N GLY A 84 -1.19 -13.77 7.32
CA GLY A 84 -2.64 -13.92 7.36
C GLY A 84 -3.05 -15.33 7.76
N ASN A 85 -4.22 -15.48 8.38
CA ASN A 85 -4.81 -16.77 8.67
C ASN A 85 -5.35 -17.42 7.38
N GLY A 86 -4.57 -18.30 6.78
CA GLY A 86 -4.98 -19.16 5.68
C GLY A 86 -4.39 -18.85 4.29
N LEU A 87 -4.16 -19.92 3.52
CA LEU A 87 -3.82 -19.94 2.08
C LEU A 87 -2.76 -18.96 1.60
N ASN A 88 -1.55 -18.99 2.18
CA ASN A 88 -0.35 -18.33 1.61
C ASN A 88 -0.48 -16.84 1.23
N ALA A 89 -1.51 -16.14 1.68
CA ALA A 89 -1.63 -14.72 1.43
C ALA A 89 -0.82 -13.94 2.48
N ILE A 90 0.28 -13.35 2.04
CA ILE A 90 1.04 -12.41 2.88
C ILE A 90 0.32 -11.07 2.79
N GLY A 91 -0.18 -10.60 3.93
CA GLY A 91 -0.63 -9.23 4.08
C GLY A 91 0.52 -8.32 4.48
N TYR A 92 0.33 -7.03 4.33
CA TYR A 92 1.31 -6.01 4.68
C TYR A 92 0.64 -4.88 5.45
N ASN A 93 1.36 -4.33 6.41
CA ASN A 93 1.07 -3.02 6.99
C ASN A 93 2.06 -2.02 6.42
N ALA A 94 1.56 -0.97 5.80
CA ALA A 94 2.37 0.19 5.45
C ALA A 94 2.24 1.23 6.56
N HIS A 95 3.37 1.58 7.16
CA HIS A 95 3.52 2.60 8.20
C HIS A 95 4.15 3.84 7.56
N PHE A 96 3.44 4.94 7.60
CA PHE A 96 3.89 6.24 7.09
C PHE A 96 4.13 7.17 8.27
N ILE A 97 5.38 7.49 8.55
CA ILE A 97 5.80 8.39 9.62
C ILE A 97 6.05 9.76 9.00
N VAL A 98 5.07 10.63 9.04
CA VAL A 98 5.03 11.88 8.29
C VAL A 98 5.24 13.06 9.22
N SER A 99 6.02 14.05 8.80
CA SER A 99 6.19 15.31 9.49
C SER A 99 4.86 16.08 9.58
N ASP A 100 4.62 16.75 10.70
CA ASP A 100 3.49 17.67 10.86
C ASP A 100 3.86 19.14 10.50
N GLY A 101 5.05 19.35 9.94
CA GLY A 101 5.58 20.67 9.62
C GLY A 101 5.91 21.55 10.84
N LYS A 102 5.73 21.05 12.07
CA LYS A 102 5.90 21.79 13.34
C LYS A 102 6.92 21.13 14.27
N GLY A 103 7.66 20.15 13.76
CA GLY A 103 8.66 19.39 14.51
C GLY A 103 8.14 18.09 15.15
N GLY A 104 6.85 17.80 15.05
CA GLY A 104 6.24 16.51 15.41
C GLY A 104 6.14 15.56 14.22
N ARG A 105 5.66 14.34 14.50
CA ARG A 105 5.40 13.32 13.49
C ARG A 105 4.07 12.62 13.72
N VAL A 106 3.43 12.23 12.64
CA VAL A 106 2.18 11.50 12.62
C VAL A 106 2.42 10.15 11.96
N GLU A 107 2.04 9.08 12.62
CA GLU A 107 2.01 7.76 12.01
C GLU A 107 0.62 7.49 11.41
N ASN A 108 0.64 7.09 10.16
CA ASN A 108 -0.54 6.58 9.47
C ASN A 108 -0.28 5.12 9.09
N ILE A 109 -1.23 4.24 9.41
CA ILE A 109 -1.11 2.81 9.13
C ILE A 109 -2.24 2.39 8.22
N ILE A 110 -1.91 1.70 7.15
CA ILE A 110 -2.86 1.06 6.27
C ILE A 110 -2.46 -0.39 6.02
N ALA A 111 -3.45 -1.30 6.10
CA ALA A 111 -3.24 -2.72 5.84
C ALA A 111 -3.77 -3.09 4.46
N GLY A 112 -3.08 -4.00 3.77
CA GLY A 112 -3.50 -4.48 2.47
C GLY A 112 -2.72 -5.70 2.01
N TYR A 113 -3.05 -6.18 0.83
CA TYR A 113 -2.36 -7.26 0.17
C TYR A 113 -1.51 -6.71 -0.98
N GLY A 114 -0.28 -7.23 -1.12
CA GLY A 114 0.61 -6.83 -2.21
C GLY A 114 1.02 -5.36 -2.16
N ILE A 115 1.10 -4.76 -0.96
CA ILE A 115 1.64 -3.42 -0.78
C ILE A 115 3.15 -3.45 -0.97
N GLU A 116 3.68 -2.50 -1.73
CA GLU A 116 5.09 -2.39 -2.08
C GLU A 116 5.56 -0.95 -2.08
N ILE A 117 6.88 -0.79 -2.01
CA ILE A 117 7.52 0.53 -2.16
C ILE A 117 7.18 1.17 -3.52
N SER A 118 7.00 0.37 -4.55
CA SER A 118 6.60 0.82 -5.89
C SER A 118 5.19 1.42 -5.96
N ASP A 119 4.38 1.24 -4.92
CA ASP A 119 3.06 1.89 -4.80
C ASP A 119 3.15 3.36 -4.37
N ILE A 120 4.34 3.84 -4.02
CA ILE A 120 4.62 5.26 -3.79
C ILE A 120 4.97 5.88 -5.14
N VAL A 121 4.07 6.68 -5.69
CA VAL A 121 4.16 7.21 -7.05
C VAL A 121 4.14 8.74 -7.06
N ASN A 122 4.73 9.31 -8.10
CA ASN A 122 4.63 10.75 -8.39
C ASN A 122 3.60 10.97 -9.50
N ILE A 123 2.67 11.88 -9.28
CA ILE A 123 1.67 12.32 -10.25
C ILE A 123 1.64 13.85 -10.20
N ASN A 124 2.03 14.50 -11.31
CA ASN A 124 2.09 15.96 -11.42
C ASN A 124 2.87 16.61 -10.24
N ASP A 125 4.07 16.10 -9.99
CA ASP A 125 5.00 16.56 -8.95
C ASP A 125 4.51 16.40 -7.50
N LYS A 126 3.43 15.67 -7.27
CA LYS A 126 2.92 15.33 -5.94
C LYS A 126 3.05 13.84 -5.68
N ILE A 127 3.38 13.48 -4.45
CA ILE A 127 3.53 12.10 -4.02
C ILE A 127 2.18 11.53 -3.58
N TYR A 128 1.88 10.35 -4.07
CA TYR A 128 0.69 9.58 -3.73
C TYR A 128 1.05 8.15 -3.36
N PHE A 129 0.19 7.53 -2.58
CA PHE A 129 0.26 6.10 -2.30
C PHE A 129 -0.93 5.40 -2.95
N ARG A 130 -0.61 4.43 -3.80
CA ARG A 130 -1.58 3.55 -4.46
C ARG A 130 -1.87 2.37 -3.55
N HIS A 131 -3.12 2.16 -3.21
CA HIS A 131 -3.54 1.09 -2.32
C HIS A 131 -4.54 0.16 -2.99
N SER A 132 -4.36 -1.14 -2.79
CA SER A 132 -5.33 -2.15 -3.17
C SER A 132 -5.87 -2.88 -1.94
N ALA A 133 -7.18 -3.06 -1.88
CA ALA A 133 -7.87 -3.76 -0.82
C ALA A 133 -8.78 -4.85 -1.38
N PHE A 134 -8.98 -5.90 -0.58
CA PHE A 134 -9.88 -6.99 -0.92
C PHE A 134 -11.24 -6.79 -0.26
N PHE A 135 -12.29 -6.86 -1.06
CA PHE A 135 -13.67 -6.78 -0.62
C PHE A 135 -14.45 -8.03 -1.02
N ARG A 136 -15.26 -8.55 -0.10
CA ARG A 136 -16.00 -9.80 -0.33
C ARG A 136 -17.20 -9.62 -1.25
N SER A 137 -17.93 -8.51 -1.12
CA SER A 137 -19.11 -8.26 -1.95
C SER A 137 -19.48 -6.79 -1.98
N PHE A 138 -20.15 -6.38 -3.05
CA PHE A 138 -20.78 -5.09 -3.22
C PHE A 138 -22.29 -5.24 -3.45
N GLU A 139 -23.02 -4.13 -3.39
CA GLU A 139 -24.48 -4.11 -3.49
C GLU A 139 -25.03 -4.84 -4.73
N LYS A 140 -24.42 -4.59 -5.89
CA LYS A 140 -24.80 -5.20 -7.17
C LYS A 140 -24.05 -6.48 -7.53
N SER A 141 -23.19 -6.99 -6.65
CA SER A 141 -22.34 -8.14 -6.97
C SER A 141 -22.01 -8.99 -5.77
N GLN A 142 -22.25 -10.30 -5.89
CA GLN A 142 -21.91 -11.30 -4.88
C GLN A 142 -20.45 -11.80 -4.98
N HIS A 143 -19.67 -11.32 -5.96
CA HIS A 143 -18.30 -11.73 -6.17
C HIS A 143 -17.35 -11.04 -5.18
N ASN A 144 -16.17 -11.63 -5.00
CA ASN A 144 -15.05 -10.96 -4.37
C ASN A 144 -14.41 -9.95 -5.35
N HIS A 145 -13.92 -8.85 -4.83
CA HIS A 145 -13.40 -7.74 -5.62
C HIS A 145 -12.05 -7.26 -5.13
N TRP A 146 -11.24 -6.77 -6.06
CA TRP A 146 -10.16 -5.85 -5.77
C TRP A 146 -10.65 -4.43 -5.89
N VAL A 147 -10.31 -3.60 -4.92
CA VAL A 147 -10.60 -2.16 -4.90
C VAL A 147 -9.29 -1.40 -4.89
N PHE A 148 -9.18 -0.42 -5.77
CA PHE A 148 -8.00 0.43 -5.92
C PHE A 148 -8.34 1.85 -5.49
N GLN A 149 -7.47 2.43 -4.68
CA GLN A 149 -7.61 3.78 -4.15
C GLN A 149 -6.27 4.50 -4.16
N ILE A 150 -6.36 5.83 -4.09
CA ILE A 150 -5.20 6.71 -4.03
C ILE A 150 -5.28 7.51 -2.74
N TYR A 151 -4.14 7.63 -2.07
CA TYR A 151 -3.98 8.42 -0.85
C TYR A 151 -2.90 9.48 -1.03
N SER A 152 -3.06 10.59 -0.34
CA SER A 152 -2.05 11.65 -0.18
C SER A 152 -1.95 12.03 1.29
N PHE A 153 -1.00 12.91 1.61
CA PHE A 153 -0.80 13.41 2.96
C PHE A 153 -1.05 14.93 2.97
N ASP A 154 -1.68 15.42 4.02
CA ASP A 154 -1.82 16.86 4.23
C ASP A 154 -0.61 17.44 4.97
N THR A 155 -0.56 18.77 5.09
CA THR A 155 0.53 19.49 5.76
C THR A 155 0.66 19.20 7.26
N ASN A 156 -0.33 18.55 7.87
CA ASN A 156 -0.24 18.06 9.24
C ASN A 156 0.16 16.58 9.31
N GLY A 157 0.62 15.99 8.20
CA GLY A 157 1.04 14.60 8.12
C GLY A 157 -0.08 13.56 8.12
N ILE A 158 -1.34 13.97 7.98
CA ILE A 158 -2.49 13.06 8.02
C ILE A 158 -2.78 12.51 6.63
N MET A 159 -2.83 11.16 6.53
CA MET A 159 -3.20 10.48 5.29
C MET A 159 -4.68 10.69 4.96
N ARG A 160 -4.95 11.06 3.72
CA ARG A 160 -6.29 11.31 3.18
C ARG A 160 -6.52 10.54 1.89
N CYS A 161 -7.76 10.10 1.70
CA CYS A 161 -8.19 9.59 0.40
C CYS A 161 -8.12 10.71 -0.64
N ALA A 162 -7.39 10.48 -1.71
CA ALA A 162 -7.11 11.44 -2.79
C ALA A 162 -7.72 10.98 -4.13
N ASN A 163 -8.72 10.11 -4.11
CA ASN A 163 -9.36 9.58 -5.32
C ASN A 163 -9.88 10.71 -6.22
N ALA A 164 -10.48 11.75 -5.62
CA ALA A 164 -11.02 12.90 -6.36
C ALA A 164 -9.93 13.74 -7.05
N ASP A 165 -8.70 13.75 -6.50
CA ASP A 165 -7.58 14.50 -7.07
C ASP A 165 -7.09 13.87 -8.38
N ILE A 166 -7.32 12.57 -8.53
CA ILE A 166 -6.83 11.78 -9.68
C ILE A 166 -7.89 11.67 -10.79
N GLY A 167 -9.16 11.82 -10.44
CA GLY A 167 -10.27 11.78 -11.39
C GLY A 167 -11.30 10.70 -11.10
N GLU A 168 -12.31 10.60 -11.97
CA GLU A 168 -13.50 9.75 -11.77
C GLU A 168 -13.22 8.24 -11.80
N SER A 169 -12.04 7.81 -12.29
CA SER A 169 -11.67 6.39 -12.31
C SER A 169 -11.40 5.79 -10.93
N PHE A 170 -11.34 6.60 -9.85
CA PHE A 170 -11.10 6.15 -8.49
C PHE A 170 -12.24 6.55 -7.52
N PRO A 171 -12.57 5.71 -6.50
CA PRO A 171 -12.06 4.36 -6.35
C PRO A 171 -12.52 3.48 -7.50
N ALA A 172 -11.66 2.57 -7.93
CA ALA A 172 -11.98 1.60 -8.97
C ALA A 172 -12.07 0.19 -8.37
N ALA A 173 -12.92 -0.65 -8.94
CA ALA A 173 -13.06 -2.02 -8.51
C ALA A 173 -13.13 -2.99 -9.69
N THR A 174 -12.63 -4.21 -9.49
CA THR A 174 -12.71 -5.31 -10.45
C THR A 174 -12.99 -6.62 -9.75
N ILE A 175 -13.61 -7.56 -10.44
CA ILE A 175 -13.90 -8.88 -9.91
C ILE A 175 -12.58 -9.64 -9.69
N PHE A 176 -12.44 -10.26 -8.53
CA PHE A 176 -11.35 -11.18 -8.23
C PHE A 176 -11.40 -12.37 -9.20
N TYR A 177 -10.26 -12.82 -9.70
CA TYR A 177 -10.17 -13.82 -10.78
C TYR A 177 -10.73 -13.42 -12.15
N SER A 178 -11.07 -12.15 -12.37
CA SER A 178 -11.40 -11.70 -13.73
C SER A 178 -10.18 -11.80 -14.66
N ASN A 179 -10.44 -11.83 -15.97
CA ASN A 179 -9.43 -11.79 -17.03
C ASN A 179 -8.30 -10.79 -16.72
N PRO A 180 -7.04 -11.00 -17.17
CA PRO A 180 -5.89 -10.13 -16.88
C PRO A 180 -6.08 -8.66 -17.26
N LYS A 181 -7.04 -8.34 -18.13
CA LYS A 181 -7.41 -6.95 -18.41
C LYS A 181 -8.30 -6.40 -17.29
N PHE A 182 -7.91 -5.25 -16.74
CA PHE A 182 -8.75 -4.53 -15.80
C PHE A 182 -10.11 -4.23 -16.44
N LYS A 183 -11.15 -4.67 -15.78
CA LYS A 183 -12.54 -4.35 -16.14
C LYS A 183 -13.19 -3.74 -14.91
N ALA A 184 -13.36 -2.43 -14.93
CA ALA A 184 -14.05 -1.72 -13.86
C ALA A 184 -15.49 -2.22 -13.73
N ILE A 185 -15.95 -2.30 -12.49
CA ILE A 185 -17.37 -2.47 -12.17
C ILE A 185 -17.94 -1.12 -11.74
N GLU A 186 -19.22 -0.92 -11.99
CA GLU A 186 -19.94 0.25 -11.50
C GLU A 186 -20.13 0.14 -9.98
N LEU A 187 -19.67 1.16 -9.25
CA LEU A 187 -19.83 1.27 -7.81
C LEU A 187 -21.02 2.18 -7.48
N THR A 188 -21.91 1.69 -6.61
CA THR A 188 -22.98 2.52 -6.03
C THR A 188 -22.43 3.45 -4.96
N ASP A 189 -23.23 4.44 -4.55
CA ASP A 189 -22.86 5.31 -3.42
C ASP A 189 -22.73 4.53 -2.10
N ALA A 190 -23.47 3.45 -1.93
CA ALA A 190 -23.34 2.55 -0.77
C ALA A 190 -22.00 1.82 -0.80
N ASP A 191 -21.58 1.31 -1.97
CA ASP A 191 -20.28 0.67 -2.16
C ASP A 191 -19.14 1.65 -1.89
N ARG A 192 -19.22 2.88 -2.40
CA ARG A 192 -18.21 3.94 -2.16
C ARG A 192 -18.08 4.28 -0.68
N ARG A 193 -19.22 4.40 0.05
CA ARG A 193 -19.19 4.61 1.51
C ARG A 193 -18.57 3.44 2.26
N LYS A 194 -18.90 2.20 1.87
CA LYS A 194 -18.31 0.99 2.44
C LYS A 194 -16.79 0.96 2.24
N ILE A 195 -16.32 1.22 1.03
CA ILE A 195 -14.88 1.32 0.72
C ILE A 195 -14.22 2.34 1.65
N ALA A 196 -14.77 3.56 1.74
CA ALA A 196 -14.19 4.63 2.55
C ALA A 196 -14.12 4.29 4.05
N GLN A 197 -15.07 3.52 4.56
CA GLN A 197 -15.09 3.08 5.96
C GLN A 197 -14.08 1.97 6.24
N GLU A 198 -14.05 0.93 5.40
CA GLU A 198 -13.23 -0.27 5.63
C GLU A 198 -11.74 -0.04 5.33
N THR A 199 -11.41 0.93 4.47
CA THR A 199 -10.02 1.25 4.09
C THR A 199 -9.49 2.51 4.75
N LYS A 200 -10.18 3.05 5.76
CA LYS A 200 -9.74 4.24 6.48
C LYS A 200 -8.39 3.98 7.17
N PRO A 201 -7.35 4.79 6.91
CA PRO A 201 -6.07 4.68 7.61
C PRO A 201 -6.25 4.86 9.11
N LYS A 202 -5.48 4.12 9.91
CA LYS A 202 -5.34 4.38 11.34
C LYS A 202 -4.27 5.45 11.52
N THR A 203 -4.60 6.53 12.21
CA THR A 203 -3.67 7.64 12.43
C THR A 203 -3.37 7.78 13.92
N GLN A 204 -2.09 7.90 14.27
CA GLN A 204 -1.61 8.17 15.62
C GLN A 204 -0.66 9.37 15.59
N VAL A 205 -0.84 10.29 16.53
CA VAL A 205 0.03 11.46 16.67
C VAL A 205 1.08 11.14 17.72
N PHE A 206 2.34 11.15 17.34
CA PHE A 206 3.45 11.10 18.29
C PHE A 206 3.60 12.48 18.92
N LYS A 207 3.28 12.57 20.21
CA LYS A 207 3.68 13.75 20.98
C LYS A 207 5.18 13.60 21.29
N PRO A 208 5.98 14.65 21.06
CA PRO A 208 7.40 14.66 21.38
C PRO A 208 7.65 14.43 22.88
#